data_7fb45f4ebcb4fb057fdda4a4d62837aa
#
_entry.id   7fb45f4ebcb4fb057fdda4a4d62837aa
#
_cell.length_a   1.000
_cell.length_b   1.000
_cell.length_c   1.000
_cell.angle_alpha   90.00
_cell.angle_beta   90.00
_cell.angle_gamma   90.00
#
_symmetry.space_group_name_H-M   'P 1'
#
loop_
_entity.id
_entity.type
_entity.pdbx_description
1 polymer ?
#
loop_
_entity_poly.entity_id
_entity_poly.type
_entity_poly.pdbx_seq_one_letter_code
_entity_poly.pdbx_strand_id
1 'polypeptide(L)'
;LLVVDQLADDHPQKAVASAYKAAYETRYKDSISTFGGHAYDGLLIATNAITSVGSTDKEAVRAAIEKTNNLVGVDGIFSMSADDHLGLNNDSFVMVEVKDGGWKLVK
;
A
#
# COMPACT_ATOMS: atom_id res chain seq x y z
N LEU A 1 -5.59 -5.27 -0.75
CA LEU A 1 -4.68 -6.08 -1.58
C LEU A 1 -5.26 -7.46 -1.95
N LEU A 2 -5.80 -8.26 -1.01
CA LEU A 2 -6.27 -9.64 -1.25
C LEU A 2 -7.40 -9.77 -2.29
N VAL A 3 -8.12 -8.71 -2.56
CA VAL A 3 -9.23 -8.66 -3.54
C VAL A 3 -8.96 -7.72 -4.70
N VAL A 4 -7.70 -7.44 -5.00
CA VAL A 4 -7.27 -6.48 -6.03
C VAL A 4 -7.93 -6.74 -7.39
N ASP A 5 -8.08 -7.99 -7.77
CA ASP A 5 -8.69 -8.38 -9.05
C ASP A 5 -10.19 -8.03 -9.13
N GLN A 6 -10.83 -7.83 -7.97
CA GLN A 6 -12.27 -7.53 -7.83
C GLN A 6 -12.54 -6.03 -7.63
N LEU A 7 -11.50 -5.19 -7.49
CA LEU A 7 -11.65 -3.75 -7.44
C LEU A 7 -12.15 -3.22 -8.78
N ALA A 8 -12.90 -2.12 -8.74
CA ALA A 8 -13.30 -1.41 -9.94
C ALA A 8 -12.09 -0.92 -10.74
N ASP A 9 -12.21 -0.83 -12.05
CA ASP A 9 -11.07 -0.48 -12.93
C ASP A 9 -10.58 0.96 -12.70
N ASP A 10 -11.46 1.85 -12.24
CA ASP A 10 -11.15 3.24 -11.88
C ASP A 10 -10.68 3.40 -10.43
N HIS A 11 -10.61 2.31 -9.65
CA HIS A 11 -10.12 2.37 -8.28
C HIS A 11 -8.64 2.77 -8.26
N PRO A 12 -8.23 3.79 -7.49
CA PRO A 12 -6.88 4.36 -7.54
C PRO A 12 -5.78 3.33 -7.27
N GLN A 13 -6.03 2.34 -6.41
CA GLN A 13 -5.06 1.28 -6.09
C GLN A 13 -5.02 0.15 -7.13
N LYS A 14 -5.98 0.05 -8.04
CA LYS A 14 -6.10 -1.10 -8.96
C LYS A 14 -4.82 -1.34 -9.76
N ALA A 15 -4.28 -0.30 -10.38
CA ALA A 15 -3.08 -0.41 -11.20
C ALA A 15 -1.84 -0.79 -10.38
N VAL A 16 -1.61 -0.09 -9.26
CA VAL A 16 -0.44 -0.29 -8.40
C VAL A 16 -0.45 -1.70 -7.77
N ALA A 17 -1.58 -2.09 -7.20
CA ALA A 17 -1.70 -3.39 -6.53
C ALA A 17 -1.67 -4.55 -7.53
N SER A 18 -2.25 -4.40 -8.73
CA SER A 18 -2.17 -5.43 -9.79
C SER A 18 -0.75 -5.60 -10.31
N ALA A 19 0.00 -4.51 -10.47
CA ALA A 19 1.41 -4.57 -10.89
C ALA A 19 2.27 -5.27 -9.82
N TYR A 20 2.07 -4.93 -8.54
CA TYR A 20 2.75 -5.60 -7.43
C TYR A 20 2.45 -7.11 -7.42
N LYS A 21 1.17 -7.48 -7.50
CA LYS A 21 0.74 -8.88 -7.53
C LYS A 21 1.43 -9.64 -8.67
N ALA A 22 1.36 -9.13 -9.88
CA ALA A 22 1.95 -9.77 -11.06
C ALA A 22 3.47 -9.95 -10.92
N ALA A 23 4.18 -8.94 -10.41
CA ALA A 23 5.62 -8.99 -10.20
C ALA A 23 5.99 -10.02 -9.11
N TYR A 24 5.28 -10.01 -7.99
CA TYR A 24 5.51 -10.92 -6.87
C TYR A 24 5.30 -12.38 -7.28
N GLU A 25 4.13 -12.70 -7.82
CA GLU A 25 3.76 -14.06 -8.22
C GLU A 25 4.66 -14.59 -9.34
N THR A 26 5.08 -13.72 -10.26
CA THR A 26 6.05 -14.10 -11.31
C THR A 26 7.41 -14.47 -10.72
N ARG A 27 7.89 -13.68 -9.75
CA ARG A 27 9.22 -13.85 -9.15
C ARG A 27 9.29 -15.01 -8.17
N TYR A 28 8.32 -15.10 -7.28
CA TYR A 28 8.38 -16.03 -6.15
C TYR A 28 7.54 -17.29 -6.33
N LYS A 29 6.67 -17.34 -7.34
CA LYS A 29 5.74 -18.47 -7.60
C LYS A 29 4.85 -18.78 -6.41
N ASP A 30 4.51 -17.75 -5.64
CA ASP A 30 3.70 -17.83 -4.42
C ASP A 30 2.70 -16.69 -4.40
N SER A 31 1.64 -16.84 -3.60
CA SER A 31 0.58 -15.85 -3.47
C SER A 31 1.04 -14.63 -2.70
N ILE A 32 0.50 -13.47 -3.05
CA ILE A 32 0.68 -12.23 -2.29
C ILE A 32 0.03 -12.31 -0.91
N SER A 33 0.54 -11.53 0.02
CA SER A 33 -0.05 -11.31 1.34
C SER A 33 -0.09 -9.83 1.69
N THR A 34 -0.97 -9.44 2.61
CA THR A 34 -1.01 -8.08 3.14
C THR A 34 0.27 -7.70 3.89
N PHE A 35 0.91 -8.66 4.56
CA PHE A 35 2.22 -8.42 5.21
C PHE A 35 3.29 -7.99 4.21
N GLY A 36 3.37 -8.67 3.08
CA GLY A 36 4.27 -8.29 1.98
C GLY A 36 3.91 -6.93 1.37
N GLY A 37 2.62 -6.65 1.24
CA GLY A 37 2.11 -5.35 0.78
C GLY A 37 2.51 -4.21 1.70
N HIS A 38 2.31 -4.35 3.02
CA HIS A 38 2.73 -3.34 3.99
C HIS A 38 4.25 -3.12 4.00
N ALA A 39 5.05 -4.18 3.86
CA ALA A 39 6.50 -4.04 3.75
C ALA A 39 6.91 -3.27 2.49
N TYR A 40 6.26 -3.54 1.37
CA TYR A 40 6.45 -2.82 0.11
C TYR A 40 6.10 -1.34 0.24
N ASP A 41 4.92 -1.03 0.80
CA ASP A 41 4.47 0.34 1.01
C ASP A 41 5.37 1.10 1.99
N GLY A 42 5.82 0.46 3.06
CA GLY A 42 6.77 1.05 4.00
C GLY A 42 8.09 1.43 3.34
N LEU A 43 8.61 0.57 2.46
CA LEU A 43 9.81 0.87 1.68
C LEU A 43 9.56 2.00 0.67
N LEU A 44 8.40 2.02 0.03
CA LEU A 44 8.00 3.08 -0.91
C LEU A 44 7.95 4.45 -0.21
N ILE A 45 7.33 4.53 0.97
CA ILE A 45 7.26 5.75 1.78
C ILE A 45 8.67 6.23 2.15
N ALA A 46 9.51 5.32 2.67
CA ALA A 46 10.88 5.65 3.09
C ALA A 46 11.75 6.12 1.91
N THR A 47 11.70 5.44 0.78
CA THR A 47 12.49 5.80 -0.40
C THR A 47 12.04 7.12 -1.01
N ASN A 48 10.73 7.39 -1.05
CA ASN A 48 10.19 8.68 -1.49
C ASN A 48 10.67 9.82 -0.58
N ALA A 49 10.63 9.62 0.73
CA ALA A 49 11.12 10.62 1.69
C ALA A 49 12.62 10.91 1.51
N ILE A 50 13.46 9.88 1.44
CA ILE A 50 14.90 10.02 1.22
C ILE A 50 15.17 10.73 -0.11
N THR A 51 14.49 10.36 -1.16
CA THR A 51 14.63 10.98 -2.50
C THR A 51 14.24 12.45 -2.46
N SER A 52 13.15 12.79 -1.79
CA SER A 52 12.68 14.18 -1.70
C SER A 52 13.62 15.09 -0.90
N VAL A 53 14.26 14.53 0.13
CA VAL A 53 15.25 15.25 0.97
C VAL A 53 16.63 15.31 0.30
N GLY A 54 16.98 14.32 -0.50
CA GLY A 54 18.31 14.17 -1.10
C GLY A 54 19.40 13.79 -0.09
N SER A 55 19.01 13.28 1.09
CA SER A 55 19.95 12.84 2.13
C SER A 55 19.32 11.75 3.01
N THR A 56 20.14 11.09 3.83
CA THR A 56 19.72 10.10 4.83
C THR A 56 19.72 10.68 6.27
N ASP A 57 19.72 12.00 6.39
CA ASP A 57 19.57 12.66 7.69
C ASP A 57 18.23 12.27 8.32
N LYS A 58 18.29 11.72 9.55
CA LYS A 58 17.13 11.09 10.19
C LYS A 58 15.98 12.06 10.45
N GLU A 59 16.28 13.26 10.90
CA GLU A 59 15.27 14.26 11.21
C GLU A 59 14.62 14.80 9.93
N ALA A 60 15.42 15.06 8.90
CA ALA A 60 14.91 15.49 7.62
C ALA A 60 14.03 14.42 6.95
N VAL A 61 14.45 13.15 6.99
CA VAL A 61 13.67 12.02 6.45
C VAL A 61 12.37 11.84 7.24
N ARG A 62 12.42 11.89 8.58
CA ARG A 62 11.21 11.83 9.41
C ARG A 62 10.22 12.94 9.03
N ALA A 63 10.69 14.18 8.95
CA ALA A 63 9.84 15.31 8.58
C ALA A 63 9.27 15.17 7.15
N ALA A 64 9.97 14.51 6.25
CA ALA A 64 9.46 14.22 4.90
C ALA A 64 8.41 13.10 4.92
N ILE A 65 8.58 12.06 5.73
CA ILE A 65 7.57 10.99 5.92
C ILE A 65 6.27 11.59 6.46
N GLU A 66 6.33 12.48 7.44
CA GLU A 66 5.16 13.17 8.01
C GLU A 66 4.40 14.04 6.98
N LYS A 67 5.02 14.39 5.86
CA LYS A 67 4.40 15.13 4.75
C LYS A 67 3.83 14.22 3.66
N THR A 68 3.90 12.91 3.81
CA THR A 68 3.27 11.97 2.88
C THR A 68 1.78 12.30 2.75
N ASN A 69 1.31 12.50 1.52
CA ASN A 69 -0.07 12.87 1.25
C ASN A 69 -0.58 12.18 -0.01
N ASN A 70 -1.71 11.48 0.11
CA ASN A 70 -2.35 10.74 -0.97
C ASN A 70 -1.40 9.78 -1.73
N LEU A 71 -0.45 9.18 -1.02
CA LEU A 71 0.44 8.18 -1.62
C LEU A 71 -0.33 6.88 -1.86
N VAL A 72 -0.54 6.55 -3.12
CA VAL A 72 -1.22 5.30 -3.50
C VAL A 72 -0.25 4.13 -3.36
N GLY A 73 -0.46 3.35 -2.31
CA GLY A 73 0.24 2.10 -2.05
C GLY A 73 -0.56 0.87 -2.49
N VAL A 74 -0.02 -0.30 -2.24
CA VAL A 74 -0.68 -1.58 -2.56
C VAL A 74 -1.70 -2.00 -1.50
N ASP A 75 -1.49 -1.63 -0.24
CA ASP A 75 -2.39 -1.93 0.88
C ASP A 75 -3.24 -0.74 1.34
N GLY A 76 -2.98 0.47 0.85
CA GLY A 76 -3.78 1.64 1.20
C GLY A 76 -3.35 2.90 0.45
N ILE A 77 -4.04 3.99 0.73
CA ILE A 77 -3.67 5.34 0.29
C ILE A 77 -3.24 6.10 1.54
N PHE A 78 -1.95 6.45 1.61
CA PHE A 78 -1.34 6.97 2.82
C PHE A 78 -1.32 8.50 2.83
N SER A 79 -1.79 9.06 3.94
CA SER A 79 -1.64 10.49 4.26
C SER A 79 -1.24 10.62 5.72
N MET A 80 -0.01 11.09 5.96
CA MET A 80 0.58 11.17 7.30
C MET A 80 0.63 12.62 7.80
N SER A 81 0.89 12.78 9.09
CA SER A 81 1.17 14.07 9.71
C SER A 81 2.10 13.88 10.91
N ALA A 82 2.48 14.95 11.59
CA ALA A 82 3.24 14.87 12.82
C ALA A 82 2.50 14.13 13.95
N ASP A 83 1.17 14.11 13.90
CA ASP A 83 0.30 13.49 14.92
C ASP A 83 -0.27 12.13 14.47
N ASP A 84 -0.14 11.80 13.18
CA ASP A 84 -0.61 10.53 12.60
C ASP A 84 0.49 9.88 11.76
N HIS A 85 1.16 8.90 12.34
CA HIS A 85 2.17 8.08 11.66
C HIS A 85 1.62 6.76 11.12
N LEU A 86 0.33 6.47 11.30
CA LEU A 86 -0.35 5.34 10.64
C LEU A 86 -0.68 5.67 9.17
N GLY A 87 -1.25 6.84 8.96
CA GLY A 87 -1.53 7.38 7.64
C GLY A 87 -2.67 6.70 6.88
N LEU A 88 -3.39 5.77 7.49
CA LEU A 88 -4.52 5.05 6.91
C LEU A 88 -5.81 5.36 7.67
N ASN A 89 -6.91 5.48 6.95
CA ASN A 89 -8.24 5.67 7.50
C ASN A 89 -9.14 4.43 7.25
N ASN A 90 -10.41 4.52 7.61
CA ASN A 90 -11.37 3.42 7.46
C ASN A 90 -11.62 3.03 5.99
N ASP A 91 -11.38 3.92 5.03
CA ASP A 91 -11.54 3.62 3.60
C ASP A 91 -10.51 2.60 3.09
N SER A 92 -9.45 2.34 3.89
CA SER A 92 -8.46 1.29 3.62
C SER A 92 -8.99 -0.12 3.87
N PHE A 93 -10.16 -0.26 4.50
CA PHE A 93 -10.78 -1.54 4.79
C PHE A 93 -11.95 -1.80 3.84
N VAL A 94 -12.10 -3.05 3.44
CA VAL A 94 -13.25 -3.53 2.69
C VAL A 94 -13.81 -4.75 3.37
N MET A 95 -15.12 -4.95 3.23
CA MET A 95 -15.77 -6.17 3.71
C MET A 95 -15.53 -7.30 2.72
N VAL A 96 -15.12 -8.44 3.24
CA VAL A 96 -14.88 -9.65 2.44
C VAL A 96 -15.58 -10.85 3.08
N GLU A 97 -16.01 -11.80 2.25
CA GLU A 97 -16.46 -13.12 2.69
C GLU A 97 -15.49 -14.21 2.22
N VAL A 98 -15.42 -15.31 2.95
CA VAL A 98 -14.71 -16.50 2.49
C VAL A 98 -15.68 -17.37 1.69
N LYS A 99 -15.38 -17.59 0.42
CA LYS A 99 -16.20 -18.40 -0.49
C LYS A 99 -15.31 -19.22 -1.41
N ASP A 100 -15.61 -20.51 -1.52
CA ASP A 100 -14.87 -21.45 -2.38
C ASP A 100 -13.36 -21.47 -2.13
N GLY A 101 -12.94 -21.29 -0.86
CA GLY A 101 -11.54 -21.25 -0.45
C GLY A 101 -10.81 -19.96 -0.76
N GLY A 102 -11.50 -18.89 -1.17
CA GLY A 102 -10.92 -17.59 -1.51
C GLY A 102 -11.62 -16.41 -0.84
N TRP A 103 -11.05 -15.23 -1.01
CA TRP A 103 -11.61 -13.96 -0.56
C TRP A 103 -12.56 -13.38 -1.62
N LYS A 104 -13.75 -13.01 -1.21
CA LYS A 104 -14.74 -12.38 -2.07
C LYS A 104 -15.09 -11.00 -1.53
N LEU A 105 -14.99 -9.97 -2.37
CA LEU A 105 -15.38 -8.62 -2.01
C LEU A 105 -16.91 -8.57 -1.86
N VAL A 106 -17.38 -8.09 -0.71
CA VAL A 106 -18.80 -7.80 -0.46
C VAL A 106 -19.08 -6.40 -1.01
N LYS A 107 -20.03 -6.33 -1.95
CA LYS A 107 -20.48 -5.06 -2.58
C LYS A 107 -21.69 -4.51 -1.86
#